data_481deae6b0a162b4ca6b73595456ec69
#
_entry.id   481deae6b0a162b4ca6b73595456ec69
#
_cell.length_a   1.000
_cell.length_b   1.000
_cell.length_c   1.000
_cell.angle_alpha   90.00
_cell.angle_beta   90.00
_cell.angle_gamma   90.00
#
_symmetry.space_group_name_H-M   'P 1'
#
loop_
_entity.id
_entity.type
_entity.pdbx_description
1 polymer ?
#
loop_
_entity_poly.entity_id
_entity_poly.type
_entity_poly.pdbx_seq_one_letter_code
_entity_poly.pdbx_strand_id
1 'polypeptide(L)'
;MSAIRNAKHLSSLALAIALAGCAASAPMISGLPPVPVTASGETQPVGTNRADAADDPAIWVDPANPNHALIVATDKKAGLHVYDLAGKDIAFTQAGLVNNVDVAGDIIVASDRNDGVNAHLAVFRLDAAKPAIVPLGRAAAGTGEAYGLCLKKSATGQPITAALIVKDGTVRVGTLTIEGTPSFAVEWEHKIATQSEGCVFDGATLYVGEEVGGIWELKPNGSAATARLVAPVDNQRLVADVEGLATIDHKGQRYLIASSQGDNSYAVFRLPGVDYVGRFAVAAGAFGATSETDGIEAVAGNFGPAFPDGLFLAQDGDNAPLAQNFKLVRWDRIAAALGL
;
A
#
# COMPACT_ATOMS: atom_id res chain seq x y z
N MET A 1 7.77 -88.05 -23.51
CA MET A 1 7.13 -87.20 -24.53
C MET A 1 6.58 -86.00 -23.87
N SER A 2 7.28 -84.87 -23.94
CA SER A 2 6.89 -83.61 -23.25
C SER A 2 6.75 -82.53 -24.36
N ALA A 3 5.59 -81.93 -24.44
CA ALA A 3 5.27 -80.89 -25.38
C ALA A 3 5.51 -79.51 -24.75
N ILE A 4 6.42 -78.77 -25.32
CA ILE A 4 6.76 -77.40 -24.94
C ILE A 4 5.76 -76.48 -25.63
N ARG A 5 4.99 -75.68 -24.84
CA ARG A 5 4.14 -74.62 -25.34
C ARG A 5 4.87 -73.28 -25.24
N ASN A 6 5.15 -72.67 -26.39
CA ASN A 6 5.67 -71.31 -26.49
C ASN A 6 4.56 -70.29 -26.21
N ALA A 7 4.69 -69.49 -25.17
CA ALA A 7 3.88 -68.33 -24.93
C ALA A 7 4.53 -67.09 -25.57
N LYS A 8 3.85 -66.44 -26.53
CA LYS A 8 4.24 -65.18 -27.13
C LYS A 8 3.75 -64.02 -26.23
N HIS A 9 4.65 -63.28 -25.65
CA HIS A 9 4.32 -62.02 -24.97
C HIS A 9 4.11 -60.92 -26.01
N LEU A 10 2.88 -60.46 -26.16
CA LEU A 10 2.60 -59.19 -26.85
C LEU A 10 2.79 -58.03 -25.83
N SER A 11 3.81 -57.25 -26.07
CA SER A 11 4.00 -55.98 -25.32
C SER A 11 3.15 -54.90 -25.97
N SER A 12 2.10 -54.47 -25.29
CA SER A 12 1.29 -53.31 -25.65
C SER A 12 2.00 -52.03 -25.23
N LEU A 13 2.49 -51.29 -26.19
CA LEU A 13 3.07 -49.97 -25.99
C LEU A 13 1.93 -48.97 -25.87
N ALA A 14 1.61 -48.49 -24.66
CA ALA A 14 0.65 -47.42 -24.44
C ALA A 14 1.33 -46.05 -24.73
N LEU A 15 0.93 -45.42 -25.81
CA LEU A 15 1.34 -44.07 -26.19
C LEU A 15 0.55 -43.06 -25.34
N ALA A 16 1.17 -42.50 -24.29
CA ALA A 16 0.60 -41.40 -23.52
C ALA A 16 0.74 -40.10 -24.31
N ILE A 17 -0.32 -39.60 -24.90
CA ILE A 17 -0.39 -38.28 -25.51
C ILE A 17 -0.57 -37.28 -24.36
N ALA A 18 0.51 -36.56 -23.99
CA ALA A 18 0.45 -35.41 -23.12
C ALA A 18 -0.21 -34.23 -23.88
N LEU A 19 -1.46 -33.96 -23.58
CA LEU A 19 -2.12 -32.71 -23.97
C LEU A 19 -1.52 -31.59 -23.13
N ALA A 20 -0.51 -30.90 -23.66
CA ALA A 20 -0.10 -29.60 -23.15
C ALA A 20 -1.20 -28.58 -23.47
N GLY A 21 -2.13 -28.44 -22.53
CA GLY A 21 -3.08 -27.34 -22.56
C GLY A 21 -2.32 -26.02 -22.39
N CYS A 22 -2.17 -25.24 -23.45
CA CYS A 22 -1.87 -23.83 -23.32
C CYS A 22 -3.03 -23.19 -22.57
N ALA A 23 -2.89 -22.98 -21.28
CA ALA A 23 -3.74 -22.02 -20.58
C ALA A 23 -3.43 -20.65 -21.20
N ALA A 24 -4.31 -20.19 -22.08
CA ALA A 24 -4.27 -18.80 -22.53
C ALA A 24 -4.50 -17.96 -21.28
N SER A 25 -3.48 -17.24 -20.80
CA SER A 25 -3.68 -16.20 -19.80
C SER A 25 -4.72 -15.22 -20.34
N ALA A 26 -5.70 -14.86 -19.50
CA ALA A 26 -6.64 -13.81 -19.89
C ALA A 26 -5.84 -12.57 -20.32
N PRO A 27 -6.27 -11.85 -21.37
CA PRO A 27 -5.58 -10.65 -21.77
C PRO A 27 -5.56 -9.67 -20.60
N MET A 28 -4.39 -9.21 -20.23
CA MET A 28 -4.23 -8.18 -19.19
C MET A 28 -4.92 -6.91 -19.68
N ILE A 29 -5.86 -6.39 -18.91
CA ILE A 29 -6.50 -5.11 -19.22
C ILE A 29 -5.41 -4.05 -19.01
N SER A 30 -5.13 -3.25 -20.02
CA SER A 30 -4.21 -2.13 -19.93
C SER A 30 -4.98 -0.83 -20.14
N GLY A 31 -4.80 0.12 -19.24
CA GLY A 31 -5.37 1.46 -19.35
C GLY A 31 -4.66 2.33 -20.39
N LEU A 32 -4.85 3.64 -20.31
CA LEU A 32 -4.10 4.62 -21.09
C LEU A 32 -2.59 4.44 -20.83
N PRO A 33 -1.72 4.56 -21.84
CA PRO A 33 -0.29 4.35 -21.66
C PRO A 33 0.30 5.22 -20.53
N PRO A 34 0.94 4.64 -19.52
CA PRO A 34 1.62 5.42 -18.49
C PRO A 34 2.96 5.96 -19.00
N VAL A 35 3.41 7.11 -18.52
CA VAL A 35 4.77 7.57 -18.76
C VAL A 35 5.74 6.79 -17.87
N PRO A 36 6.86 6.24 -18.41
CA PRO A 36 7.79 5.48 -17.61
C PRO A 36 8.67 6.41 -16.76
N VAL A 37 8.86 6.04 -15.49
CA VAL A 37 9.88 6.61 -14.60
C VAL A 37 10.72 5.45 -14.03
N THR A 38 11.91 5.73 -13.49
CA THR A 38 12.75 4.69 -12.88
C THR A 38 12.95 4.96 -11.40
N ALA A 39 13.00 3.90 -10.60
CA ALA A 39 13.36 4.00 -9.19
C ALA A 39 14.76 4.60 -9.01
N SER A 40 14.92 5.38 -7.94
CA SER A 40 16.19 5.99 -7.51
C SER A 40 16.84 5.21 -6.38
N GLY A 41 16.10 4.30 -5.77
CA GLY A 41 16.51 3.40 -4.71
C GLY A 41 15.45 2.32 -4.50
N GLU A 42 15.79 1.34 -3.67
CA GLU A 42 14.86 0.33 -3.18
C GLU A 42 15.23 -0.09 -1.77
N THR A 43 14.27 -0.56 -0.99
CA THR A 43 14.55 -1.11 0.33
C THR A 43 15.17 -2.51 0.22
N GLN A 44 15.87 -2.93 1.26
CA GLN A 44 16.07 -4.35 1.47
C GLN A 44 14.71 -5.05 1.51
N PRO A 45 14.63 -6.31 1.05
CA PRO A 45 13.39 -7.06 1.09
C PRO A 45 12.86 -7.25 2.51
N VAL A 46 11.54 -7.38 2.66
CA VAL A 46 10.92 -7.77 3.93
C VAL A 46 11.40 -9.16 4.38
N GLY A 47 11.24 -9.46 5.68
CA GLY A 47 11.72 -10.70 6.27
C GLY A 47 10.98 -11.96 5.80
N THR A 48 9.73 -11.83 5.42
CA THR A 48 8.89 -12.97 4.99
C THR A 48 9.17 -13.34 3.54
N ASN A 49 9.68 -14.53 3.35
CA ASN A 49 10.10 -15.04 2.03
C ASN A 49 8.93 -15.73 1.27
N ARG A 50 7.75 -15.12 1.30
CA ARG A 50 6.54 -15.58 0.61
C ARG A 50 6.00 -14.45 -0.26
N ALA A 51 5.33 -14.79 -1.34
CA ALA A 51 4.51 -13.85 -2.07
C ALA A 51 3.46 -13.20 -1.15
N ASP A 52 3.08 -11.96 -1.43
CA ASP A 52 2.08 -11.21 -0.67
C ASP A 52 2.50 -10.97 0.80
N ALA A 53 3.69 -10.39 0.99
CA ALA A 53 4.27 -10.09 2.30
C ALA A 53 4.51 -8.60 2.54
N ALA A 54 5.24 -7.89 1.67
CA ALA A 54 5.29 -6.43 1.74
C ALA A 54 3.94 -5.85 1.32
N ASP A 55 3.47 -4.80 2.01
CA ASP A 55 2.17 -4.23 1.74
C ASP A 55 2.22 -2.71 1.65
N ASP A 56 2.35 -2.01 2.76
CA ASP A 56 2.15 -0.58 2.83
C ASP A 56 3.34 0.16 3.47
N PRO A 57 3.84 1.24 2.85
CA PRO A 57 4.88 2.08 3.42
C PRO A 57 4.32 3.40 3.95
N ALA A 58 4.89 3.91 5.02
CA ALA A 58 4.70 5.27 5.53
C ALA A 58 6.03 5.97 5.71
N ILE A 59 6.06 7.31 5.62
CA ILE A 59 7.27 8.10 5.80
C ILE A 59 7.17 8.92 7.08
N TRP A 60 8.08 8.67 8.00
CA TRP A 60 8.35 9.58 9.11
C TRP A 60 9.37 10.63 8.66
N VAL A 61 9.01 11.89 8.75
CA VAL A 61 9.90 13.01 8.43
C VAL A 61 10.48 13.56 9.73
N ASP A 62 11.81 13.54 9.86
CA ASP A 62 12.49 14.17 10.99
C ASP A 62 12.23 15.69 10.93
N PRO A 63 11.53 16.27 11.93
CA PRO A 63 11.24 17.70 11.92
C PRO A 63 12.49 18.58 12.08
N ALA A 64 13.58 18.02 12.61
CA ALA A 64 14.84 18.73 12.77
C ALA A 64 15.73 18.63 11.52
N ASN A 65 15.68 17.51 10.81
CA ASN A 65 16.48 17.28 9.61
C ASN A 65 15.80 16.26 8.66
N PRO A 66 15.06 16.72 7.64
CA PRO A 66 14.39 15.82 6.71
C PRO A 66 15.29 14.78 6.02
N ASN A 67 16.59 15.01 5.95
CA ASN A 67 17.54 14.01 5.40
C ASN A 67 17.65 12.75 6.27
N HIS A 68 17.15 12.79 7.51
CA HIS A 68 17.06 11.66 8.43
C HIS A 68 15.66 11.02 8.43
N ALA A 69 14.83 11.31 7.44
CA ALA A 69 13.54 10.66 7.32
C ALA A 69 13.68 9.14 7.28
N LEU A 70 12.69 8.46 7.83
CA LEU A 70 12.64 7.01 7.93
C LEU A 70 11.40 6.48 7.24
N ILE A 71 11.52 5.31 6.66
CA ILE A 71 10.41 4.57 6.06
C ILE A 71 9.98 3.50 7.08
N VAL A 72 8.70 3.50 7.43
CA VAL A 72 8.08 2.43 8.22
C VAL A 72 7.22 1.62 7.25
N ALA A 73 7.41 0.32 7.19
CA ALA A 73 6.67 -0.47 6.22
C ALA A 73 6.24 -1.83 6.80
N THR A 74 5.15 -2.34 6.28
CA THR A 74 4.59 -3.61 6.74
C THR A 74 5.20 -4.81 6.01
N ASP A 75 5.54 -5.83 6.80
CA ASP A 75 5.52 -7.24 6.41
C ASP A 75 4.22 -7.82 6.99
N LYS A 76 3.19 -7.96 6.14
CA LYS A 76 1.83 -8.31 6.59
C LYS A 76 1.71 -9.71 7.20
N LYS A 77 2.79 -10.46 7.23
CA LYS A 77 2.89 -11.78 7.87
C LYS A 77 3.69 -11.77 9.19
N ALA A 78 4.43 -10.68 9.46
CA ALA A 78 5.39 -10.68 10.56
C ALA A 78 5.38 -9.40 11.41
N GLY A 79 5.25 -8.21 10.81
CA GLY A 79 5.28 -6.97 11.58
C GLY A 79 5.72 -5.74 10.79
N LEU A 80 6.52 -4.90 11.44
CA LEU A 80 6.93 -3.61 10.91
C LEU A 80 8.45 -3.51 10.78
N HIS A 81 8.91 -3.10 9.61
CA HIS A 81 10.29 -2.72 9.34
C HIS A 81 10.49 -1.21 9.42
N VAL A 82 11.70 -0.78 9.75
CA VAL A 82 12.17 0.60 9.60
C VAL A 82 13.35 0.60 8.65
N TYR A 83 13.26 1.40 7.61
CA TYR A 83 14.35 1.59 6.65
C TYR A 83 14.84 3.03 6.68
N ASP A 84 16.13 3.23 6.39
CA ASP A 84 16.66 4.56 6.06
C ASP A 84 16.37 4.92 4.58
N LEU A 85 16.68 6.15 4.18
CA LEU A 85 16.48 6.60 2.80
C LEU A 85 17.43 5.95 1.78
N ALA A 86 18.43 5.20 2.24
CA ALA A 86 19.25 4.34 1.37
C ALA A 86 18.63 2.94 1.19
N GLY A 87 17.48 2.69 1.80
CA GLY A 87 16.76 1.43 1.73
C GLY A 87 17.28 0.34 2.67
N LYS A 88 18.19 0.69 3.59
CA LYS A 88 18.74 -0.26 4.54
C LYS A 88 17.73 -0.53 5.66
N ASP A 89 17.43 -1.80 5.92
CA ASP A 89 16.67 -2.24 7.08
C ASP A 89 17.49 -1.98 8.36
N ILE A 90 16.98 -1.12 9.23
CA ILE A 90 17.65 -0.68 10.45
C ILE A 90 16.96 -1.11 11.73
N ALA A 91 15.69 -1.52 11.65
CA ALA A 91 14.95 -2.10 12.76
C ALA A 91 13.74 -2.92 12.28
N PHE A 92 13.41 -3.95 13.04
CA PHE A 92 12.20 -4.75 12.86
C PHE A 92 11.50 -4.94 14.20
N THR A 93 10.16 -4.85 14.19
CA THR A 93 9.33 -5.15 15.36
C THR A 93 8.25 -6.13 14.98
N GLN A 94 8.22 -7.26 15.67
CA GLN A 94 7.19 -8.27 15.45
C GLN A 94 5.82 -7.74 15.92
N ALA A 95 4.85 -7.73 15.02
CA ALA A 95 3.48 -7.30 15.27
C ALA A 95 2.43 -8.33 14.80
N GLY A 96 2.89 -9.45 14.24
CA GLY A 96 2.01 -10.49 13.69
C GLY A 96 1.35 -10.05 12.38
N LEU A 97 0.06 -10.32 12.25
CA LEU A 97 -0.71 -10.02 11.04
C LEU A 97 -1.14 -8.54 11.06
N VAL A 98 -0.43 -7.72 10.33
CA VAL A 98 -0.75 -6.31 10.06
C VAL A 98 -0.99 -6.12 8.57
N ASN A 99 -1.66 -5.03 8.16
CA ASN A 99 -1.83 -4.72 6.74
C ASN A 99 -1.23 -3.34 6.45
N ASN A 100 -2.03 -2.27 6.54
CA ASN A 100 -1.54 -0.92 6.28
C ASN A 100 -0.88 -0.30 7.52
N VAL A 101 -0.04 0.69 7.27
CA VAL A 101 0.64 1.48 8.31
C VAL A 101 0.63 2.96 7.95
N ASP A 102 0.46 3.84 8.93
CA ASP A 102 0.69 5.27 8.75
C ASP A 102 1.34 5.90 10.00
N VAL A 103 1.88 7.11 9.82
CA VAL A 103 2.66 7.82 10.84
C VAL A 103 2.12 9.22 11.07
N ALA A 104 1.88 9.58 12.33
CA ALA A 104 1.52 10.92 12.77
C ALA A 104 2.44 11.40 13.90
N GLY A 105 3.31 12.36 13.61
CA GLY A 105 4.38 12.75 14.52
C GLY A 105 5.35 11.58 14.75
N ASP A 106 5.52 11.15 16.00
CA ASP A 106 6.32 9.98 16.39
C ASP A 106 5.46 8.71 16.60
N ILE A 107 4.16 8.78 16.34
CA ILE A 107 3.23 7.66 16.51
C ILE A 107 3.05 6.94 15.20
N ILE A 108 3.27 5.63 15.24
CA ILE A 108 3.00 4.68 14.16
C ILE A 108 1.74 3.93 14.51
N VAL A 109 0.84 3.78 13.55
CA VAL A 109 -0.36 2.97 13.70
C VAL A 109 -0.44 1.98 12.54
N ALA A 110 -0.73 0.73 12.84
CA ALA A 110 -0.97 -0.28 11.81
C ALA A 110 -2.37 -0.89 11.99
N SER A 111 -3.01 -1.23 10.89
CA SER A 111 -4.23 -2.04 10.92
C SER A 111 -3.87 -3.46 11.36
N ASP A 112 -4.50 -3.93 12.43
CA ASP A 112 -4.16 -5.18 13.11
C ASP A 112 -5.28 -6.19 12.96
N ARG A 113 -5.01 -7.27 12.24
CA ARG A 113 -5.92 -8.36 11.92
C ARG A 113 -5.58 -9.69 12.64
N ASN A 114 -4.78 -9.62 13.70
CA ASN A 114 -4.39 -10.82 14.46
C ASN A 114 -5.59 -11.54 15.10
N ASP A 115 -6.66 -10.84 15.43
CA ASP A 115 -7.89 -11.45 15.98
C ASP A 115 -8.71 -12.17 14.90
N GLY A 116 -8.69 -11.67 13.66
CA GLY A 116 -9.43 -12.25 12.52
C GLY A 116 -10.95 -11.97 12.52
N VAL A 117 -11.51 -11.56 13.64
CA VAL A 117 -12.96 -11.27 13.84
C VAL A 117 -13.20 -9.82 14.23
N ASN A 118 -12.31 -9.28 15.06
CA ASN A 118 -12.39 -7.92 15.57
C ASN A 118 -11.21 -7.10 15.07
N ALA A 119 -11.52 -5.99 14.44
CA ALA A 119 -10.53 -5.04 13.96
C ALA A 119 -9.87 -4.32 15.14
N HIS A 120 -8.57 -4.12 15.05
CA HIS A 120 -7.79 -3.32 15.99
C HIS A 120 -6.87 -2.36 15.26
N LEU A 121 -6.44 -1.33 15.97
CA LEU A 121 -5.31 -0.48 15.63
C LEU A 121 -4.14 -0.86 16.52
N ALA A 122 -3.06 -1.37 15.97
CA ALA A 122 -1.81 -1.57 16.69
C ALA A 122 -1.05 -0.25 16.74
N VAL A 123 -0.70 0.21 17.95
CA VAL A 123 -0.13 1.53 18.18
C VAL A 123 1.28 1.41 18.70
N PHE A 124 2.19 2.15 18.10
CA PHE A 124 3.61 2.14 18.45
C PHE A 124 4.15 3.57 18.50
N ARG A 125 5.32 3.72 19.11
CA ARG A 125 6.12 4.95 19.05
C ARG A 125 7.44 4.68 18.35
N LEU A 126 7.82 5.57 17.45
CA LEU A 126 9.13 5.59 16.83
C LEU A 126 10.15 6.25 17.77
N ASP A 127 11.19 5.52 18.16
CA ASP A 127 12.41 6.11 18.72
C ASP A 127 13.40 6.34 17.58
N ALA A 128 13.37 7.54 16.99
CA ALA A 128 14.22 7.87 15.86
C ALA A 128 15.70 8.05 16.24
N ALA A 129 16.01 8.30 17.50
CA ALA A 129 17.39 8.44 17.98
C ALA A 129 18.11 7.08 18.06
N LYS A 130 17.34 6.01 18.28
CA LYS A 130 17.79 4.62 18.28
C LYS A 130 16.83 3.82 17.45
N PRO A 131 16.84 3.93 16.10
CA PRO A 131 15.75 3.47 15.28
C PRO A 131 15.10 2.20 15.80
N ALA A 132 13.93 2.36 16.44
CA ALA A 132 13.18 1.29 17.08
C ALA A 132 11.69 1.62 17.09
N ILE A 133 10.86 0.63 16.95
CA ILE A 133 9.41 0.73 17.09
C ILE A 133 9.03 0.15 18.44
N VAL A 134 8.54 1.00 19.34
CA VAL A 134 8.15 0.63 20.71
C VAL A 134 6.64 0.42 20.77
N PRO A 135 6.13 -0.78 21.07
CA PRO A 135 4.70 -1.02 21.20
C PRO A 135 4.09 -0.22 22.34
N LEU A 136 2.97 0.47 22.08
CA LEU A 136 2.16 1.16 23.09
C LEU A 136 0.91 0.35 23.44
N GLY A 137 0.43 -0.50 22.56
CA GLY A 137 -0.75 -1.33 22.76
C GLY A 137 -1.64 -1.45 21.54
N ARG A 138 -2.89 -1.87 21.76
CA ARG A 138 -3.90 -2.05 20.72
C ARG A 138 -5.17 -1.32 21.12
N ALA A 139 -5.80 -0.63 20.16
CA ALA A 139 -7.11 -0.03 20.33
C ALA A 139 -8.15 -0.86 19.57
N ALA A 140 -9.22 -1.27 20.25
CA ALA A 140 -10.32 -1.97 19.60
C ALA A 140 -11.06 -1.02 18.65
N ALA A 141 -11.36 -1.50 17.45
CA ALA A 141 -11.98 -0.71 16.38
C ALA A 141 -13.25 -1.34 15.78
N GLY A 142 -13.89 -2.25 16.53
CA GLY A 142 -15.14 -2.89 16.17
C GLY A 142 -14.95 -4.22 15.44
N THR A 143 -16.04 -4.79 14.92
CA THR A 143 -16.03 -6.08 14.23
C THR A 143 -15.51 -5.96 12.80
N GLY A 144 -14.98 -7.06 12.27
CA GLY A 144 -14.45 -7.21 10.92
C GLY A 144 -12.94 -7.34 10.88
N GLU A 145 -12.38 -7.69 9.73
CA GLU A 145 -10.94 -7.76 9.51
C GLU A 145 -10.38 -6.35 9.25
N ALA A 146 -9.47 -5.87 10.10
CA ALA A 146 -8.76 -4.61 9.88
C ALA A 146 -7.91 -4.71 8.61
N TYR A 147 -8.06 -3.77 7.68
CA TYR A 147 -7.45 -3.86 6.36
C TYR A 147 -6.74 -2.55 6.03
N GLY A 148 -7.40 -1.58 5.39
CA GLY A 148 -6.83 -0.28 5.13
C GLY A 148 -6.72 0.61 6.37
N LEU A 149 -5.73 1.50 6.37
CA LEU A 149 -5.52 2.49 7.42
C LEU A 149 -4.92 3.76 6.86
N CYS A 150 -5.38 4.91 7.32
CA CYS A 150 -4.67 6.17 7.16
C CYS A 150 -4.90 7.11 8.34
N LEU A 151 -3.94 7.96 8.61
CA LEU A 151 -3.98 8.96 9.66
C LEU A 151 -4.08 10.36 9.05
N LYS A 152 -4.88 11.21 9.65
CA LYS A 152 -4.81 12.63 9.32
C LYS A 152 -3.50 13.18 9.86
N LYS A 153 -2.64 13.67 8.98
CA LYS A 153 -1.34 14.23 9.37
C LYS A 153 -1.54 15.39 10.35
N SER A 154 -0.98 15.28 11.53
CA SER A 154 -1.07 16.25 12.62
C SER A 154 0.31 16.43 13.27
N ALA A 155 0.50 17.60 13.93
CA ALA A 155 1.73 17.81 14.69
C ALA A 155 1.78 16.91 15.93
N THR A 156 2.99 16.60 16.38
CA THR A 156 3.24 15.82 17.61
C THR A 156 2.45 16.41 18.80
N GLY A 157 1.79 15.53 19.55
CA GLY A 157 1.00 15.91 20.71
C GLY A 157 -0.42 16.43 20.43
N GLN A 158 -0.84 16.46 19.16
CA GLN A 158 -2.23 16.72 18.78
C GLN A 158 -3.04 15.41 18.75
N PRO A 159 -4.38 15.49 18.95
CA PRO A 159 -5.24 14.32 18.74
C PRO A 159 -5.03 13.72 17.35
N ILE A 160 -4.98 12.39 17.27
CA ILE A 160 -4.79 11.66 16.02
C ILE A 160 -6.16 11.26 15.49
N THR A 161 -6.52 11.76 14.32
CA THR A 161 -7.68 11.22 13.59
C THR A 161 -7.21 10.05 12.74
N ALA A 162 -7.83 8.89 12.92
CA ALA A 162 -7.56 7.69 12.13
C ALA A 162 -8.79 7.30 11.31
N ALA A 163 -8.56 6.81 10.11
CA ALA A 163 -9.55 6.07 9.32
C ALA A 163 -9.10 4.60 9.28
N LEU A 164 -9.95 3.71 9.72
CA LEU A 164 -9.78 2.27 9.56
C LEU A 164 -10.77 1.78 8.51
N ILE A 165 -10.27 1.10 7.51
CA ILE A 165 -11.07 0.42 6.49
C ILE A 165 -11.12 -1.05 6.86
N VAL A 166 -12.31 -1.57 7.04
CA VAL A 166 -12.55 -3.01 7.23
C VAL A 166 -12.62 -3.65 5.84
N LYS A 167 -12.09 -4.84 5.69
CA LYS A 167 -12.01 -5.55 4.41
C LYS A 167 -13.33 -5.64 3.65
N ASP A 168 -14.44 -5.63 4.34
CA ASP A 168 -15.78 -5.65 3.73
C ASP A 168 -16.23 -4.28 3.15
N GLY A 169 -15.38 -3.24 3.21
CA GLY A 169 -15.68 -1.87 2.77
C GLY A 169 -16.30 -0.97 3.84
N THR A 170 -16.37 -1.39 5.10
CA THR A 170 -16.80 -0.52 6.20
C THR A 170 -15.67 0.44 6.57
N VAL A 171 -15.91 1.74 6.45
CA VAL A 171 -14.98 2.82 6.81
C VAL A 171 -15.37 3.37 8.18
N ARG A 172 -14.45 3.35 9.14
CA ARG A 172 -14.60 3.95 10.48
C ARG A 172 -13.60 5.05 10.67
N VAL A 173 -14.07 6.24 10.98
CA VAL A 173 -13.20 7.39 11.26
C VAL A 173 -13.47 7.90 12.66
N GLY A 174 -12.40 8.21 13.38
CA GLY A 174 -12.52 8.67 14.75
C GLY A 174 -11.19 9.13 15.35
N THR A 175 -11.23 9.45 16.63
CA THR A 175 -10.07 9.89 17.38
C THR A 175 -9.37 8.73 18.08
N LEU A 176 -8.07 8.59 17.82
CA LEU A 176 -7.18 7.68 18.51
C LEU A 176 -6.50 8.40 19.67
N THR A 177 -6.73 7.89 20.87
CA THR A 177 -6.05 8.33 22.11
C THR A 177 -4.93 7.35 22.44
N ILE A 178 -3.74 7.86 22.71
CA ILE A 178 -2.52 7.07 22.98
C ILE A 178 -2.08 7.14 24.45
N GLU A 179 -2.68 8.01 25.24
CA GLU A 179 -2.36 8.15 26.68
C GLU A 179 -2.93 6.97 27.46
N GLY A 180 -2.07 6.31 28.23
CA GLY A 180 -2.43 5.07 28.94
C GLY A 180 -2.58 3.90 28.00
N THR A 181 -3.71 3.17 28.08
CA THR A 181 -4.04 2.12 27.11
C THR A 181 -4.65 2.76 25.86
N PRO A 182 -4.12 2.51 24.66
CA PRO A 182 -4.67 3.07 23.44
C PRO A 182 -6.17 2.76 23.27
N SER A 183 -6.93 3.75 22.82
CA SER A 183 -8.37 3.61 22.55
C SER A 183 -8.77 4.38 21.30
N PHE A 184 -9.74 3.84 20.56
CA PHE A 184 -10.25 4.43 19.34
C PHE A 184 -11.75 4.73 19.49
N ALA A 185 -12.11 6.02 19.45
CA ALA A 185 -13.48 6.48 19.53
C ALA A 185 -14.01 6.82 18.13
N VAL A 186 -14.84 5.94 17.57
CA VAL A 186 -15.44 6.14 16.24
C VAL A 186 -16.38 7.33 16.29
N GLU A 187 -16.18 8.30 15.42
CA GLU A 187 -17.00 9.51 15.28
C GLU A 187 -18.04 9.36 14.18
N TRP A 188 -17.67 8.69 13.08
CA TRP A 188 -18.60 8.38 12.01
C TRP A 188 -18.19 7.11 11.27
N GLU A 189 -19.18 6.50 10.62
CA GLU A 189 -19.00 5.30 9.82
C GLU A 189 -19.68 5.45 8.46
N HIS A 190 -19.11 4.82 7.44
CA HIS A 190 -19.70 4.71 6.11
C HIS A 190 -19.43 3.32 5.53
N LYS A 191 -20.40 2.81 4.74
CA LYS A 191 -20.26 1.51 4.05
C LYS A 191 -20.07 1.72 2.56
N ILE A 192 -18.90 1.35 2.05
CA ILE A 192 -18.64 1.14 0.62
C ILE A 192 -19.07 -0.29 0.26
N ALA A 193 -19.49 -0.52 -0.97
CA ALA A 193 -20.20 -1.74 -1.32
C ALA A 193 -19.32 -3.00 -1.30
N THR A 194 -18.04 -2.87 -1.67
CA THR A 194 -17.11 -3.99 -1.83
C THR A 194 -15.80 -3.75 -1.08
N GLN A 195 -14.87 -4.66 -1.20
CA GLN A 195 -13.54 -4.57 -0.62
C GLN A 195 -12.88 -3.23 -0.95
N SER A 196 -12.32 -2.61 0.06
CA SER A 196 -11.67 -1.30 -0.02
C SER A 196 -10.45 -1.32 0.88
N GLU A 197 -9.38 -0.65 0.49
CA GLU A 197 -8.14 -0.66 1.25
C GLU A 197 -7.49 0.72 1.32
N GLY A 198 -6.90 1.19 0.22
CA GLY A 198 -6.13 2.43 0.21
C GLY A 198 -6.95 3.63 0.67
N CYS A 199 -6.38 4.46 1.52
CA CYS A 199 -7.02 5.71 1.91
C CYS A 199 -6.01 6.84 2.15
N VAL A 200 -6.48 8.08 2.06
CA VAL A 200 -5.68 9.25 2.41
C VAL A 200 -6.58 10.44 2.77
N PHE A 201 -6.16 11.20 3.77
CA PHE A 201 -6.82 12.47 4.12
C PHE A 201 -6.28 13.64 3.30
N ASP A 202 -7.20 14.49 2.83
CA ASP A 202 -6.92 15.86 2.38
C ASP A 202 -7.79 16.85 3.16
N GLY A 203 -7.20 17.47 4.17
CA GLY A 203 -7.92 18.29 5.12
C GLY A 203 -9.00 17.52 5.90
N ALA A 204 -10.28 17.84 5.69
CA ALA A 204 -11.40 17.12 6.26
C ALA A 204 -11.98 16.04 5.33
N THR A 205 -11.51 15.96 4.12
CA THR A 205 -11.94 14.97 3.12
C THR A 205 -11.11 13.71 3.27
N LEU A 206 -11.76 12.55 3.25
CA LEU A 206 -11.13 11.24 3.17
C LEU A 206 -11.37 10.69 1.76
N TYR A 207 -10.30 10.31 1.07
CA TYR A 207 -10.36 9.52 -0.15
C TYR A 207 -10.15 8.06 0.20
N VAL A 208 -10.93 7.16 -0.42
CA VAL A 208 -10.86 5.70 -0.20
C VAL A 208 -10.89 4.99 -1.55
N GLY A 209 -9.97 4.06 -1.75
CA GLY A 209 -9.95 3.13 -2.88
C GLY A 209 -10.89 1.95 -2.62
N GLU A 210 -11.92 1.81 -3.47
CA GLU A 210 -12.69 0.57 -3.61
C GLU A 210 -12.05 -0.23 -4.75
N GLU A 211 -11.52 -1.42 -4.48
CA GLU A 211 -10.66 -2.15 -5.40
C GLU A 211 -11.28 -2.27 -6.81
N VAL A 212 -12.51 -2.74 -6.90
CA VAL A 212 -13.21 -2.90 -8.18
C VAL A 212 -14.03 -1.69 -8.60
N GLY A 213 -14.23 -0.72 -7.71
CA GLY A 213 -15.13 0.43 -7.91
C GLY A 213 -14.42 1.71 -8.33
N GLY A 214 -13.31 2.03 -7.69
CA GLY A 214 -12.58 3.28 -7.92
C GLY A 214 -12.39 4.12 -6.66
N ILE A 215 -12.17 5.42 -6.82
CA ILE A 215 -11.88 6.32 -5.71
C ILE A 215 -13.15 7.02 -5.23
N TRP A 216 -13.45 6.86 -3.94
CA TRP A 216 -14.53 7.54 -3.24
C TRP A 216 -14.02 8.78 -2.49
N GLU A 217 -14.79 9.86 -2.54
CA GLU A 217 -14.65 11.04 -1.69
C GLU A 217 -15.67 10.93 -0.56
N LEU A 218 -15.20 10.97 0.69
CA LEU A 218 -16.01 10.90 1.90
C LEU A 218 -15.82 12.18 2.71
N LYS A 219 -16.92 12.82 3.10
CA LYS A 219 -16.91 14.01 3.97
C LYS A 219 -17.82 13.78 5.18
N PRO A 220 -17.35 14.10 6.41
CA PRO A 220 -18.15 13.88 7.60
C PRO A 220 -19.49 14.63 7.55
N ASN A 221 -20.56 13.96 7.99
CA ASN A 221 -21.90 14.49 8.09
C ASN A 221 -22.60 13.89 9.33
N GLY A 222 -22.38 14.50 10.49
CA GLY A 222 -22.80 13.94 11.77
C GLY A 222 -22.05 12.63 12.05
N SER A 223 -22.81 11.58 12.42
CA SER A 223 -22.27 10.23 12.67
C SER A 223 -22.10 9.39 11.39
N ALA A 224 -22.30 9.96 10.22
CA ALA A 224 -22.13 9.34 8.92
C ALA A 224 -21.22 10.19 8.02
N ALA A 225 -21.07 9.81 6.74
CA ALA A 225 -20.42 10.62 5.74
C ALA A 225 -21.31 10.79 4.50
N THR A 226 -21.16 11.93 3.82
CA THR A 226 -21.57 12.02 2.41
C THR A 226 -20.48 11.37 1.57
N ALA A 227 -20.88 10.53 0.63
CA ALA A 227 -19.96 9.78 -0.21
C ALA A 227 -20.22 10.05 -1.69
N ARG A 228 -19.16 10.18 -2.48
CA ARG A 228 -19.24 10.37 -3.93
C ARG A 228 -18.12 9.59 -4.60
N LEU A 229 -18.44 8.75 -5.57
CA LEU A 229 -17.44 8.12 -6.44
C LEU A 229 -16.87 9.20 -7.38
N VAL A 230 -15.59 9.54 -7.23
CA VAL A 230 -14.96 10.68 -7.91
C VAL A 230 -14.06 10.26 -9.06
N ALA A 231 -13.54 9.04 -9.03
CA ALA A 231 -12.77 8.44 -10.12
C ALA A 231 -13.12 6.95 -10.21
N PRO A 232 -14.06 6.57 -11.07
CA PRO A 232 -14.42 5.15 -11.24
C PRO A 232 -13.33 4.38 -11.96
N VAL A 233 -13.27 3.06 -11.70
CA VAL A 233 -12.58 2.10 -12.58
C VAL A 233 -13.25 2.17 -13.95
N ASP A 234 -12.48 2.58 -14.96
CA ASP A 234 -12.97 2.77 -16.33
C ASP A 234 -12.11 2.03 -17.36
N ASN A 235 -11.13 1.25 -16.90
CA ASN A 235 -10.15 0.54 -17.72
C ASN A 235 -9.39 1.47 -18.69
N GLN A 236 -9.29 2.74 -18.34
CA GLN A 236 -8.51 3.77 -19.04
C GLN A 236 -7.62 4.52 -18.05
N ARG A 237 -8.22 5.27 -17.11
CA ARG A 237 -7.49 6.04 -16.08
C ARG A 237 -7.14 5.17 -14.90
N LEU A 238 -8.05 4.28 -14.50
CA LEU A 238 -7.90 3.29 -13.43
C LEU A 238 -8.28 1.91 -13.96
N VAL A 239 -7.44 0.94 -13.69
CA VAL A 239 -7.67 -0.50 -13.91
C VAL A 239 -7.69 -1.17 -12.55
N ALA A 240 -8.69 -1.98 -12.28
CA ALA A 240 -8.83 -2.68 -11.02
C ALA A 240 -7.68 -3.69 -10.79
N ASP A 241 -7.18 -3.83 -9.58
CA ASP A 241 -7.72 -3.24 -8.38
C ASP A 241 -7.18 -1.82 -8.16
N VAL A 242 -7.96 -0.96 -7.47
CA VAL A 242 -7.53 0.36 -7.01
C VAL A 242 -7.09 0.23 -5.56
N GLU A 243 -5.79 0.29 -5.36
CA GLU A 243 -5.15 0.01 -4.07
C GLU A 243 -4.66 1.30 -3.37
N GLY A 244 -3.42 1.37 -2.95
CA GLY A 244 -2.87 2.49 -2.20
C GLY A 244 -3.18 3.88 -2.76
N LEU A 245 -3.48 4.81 -1.86
CA LEU A 245 -3.71 6.22 -2.16
C LEU A 245 -2.71 7.10 -1.42
N ALA A 246 -2.15 8.08 -2.10
CA ALA A 246 -1.28 9.09 -1.48
C ALA A 246 -1.60 10.49 -1.99
N THR A 247 -1.25 11.52 -1.21
CA THR A 247 -1.34 12.91 -1.66
C THR A 247 0.01 13.60 -1.58
N ILE A 248 0.28 14.48 -2.54
CA ILE A 248 1.53 15.27 -2.56
C ILE A 248 1.28 16.70 -3.01
N ASP A 249 1.99 17.64 -2.39
CA ASP A 249 2.03 19.04 -2.84
C ASP A 249 3.20 19.25 -3.81
N HIS A 250 2.93 19.88 -4.95
CA HIS A 250 3.94 20.26 -5.91
C HIS A 250 3.65 21.65 -6.48
N LYS A 251 4.59 22.58 -6.29
CA LYS A 251 4.47 23.99 -6.74
C LYS A 251 3.16 24.67 -6.33
N GLY A 252 2.68 24.40 -5.11
CA GLY A 252 1.44 24.97 -4.59
C GLY A 252 0.15 24.32 -5.09
N GLN A 253 0.25 23.24 -5.85
CA GLN A 253 -0.87 22.43 -6.27
C GLN A 253 -0.81 21.07 -5.57
N ARG A 254 -1.96 20.59 -5.06
CA ARG A 254 -2.10 19.26 -4.43
C ARG A 254 -2.58 18.23 -5.42
N TYR A 255 -1.98 17.06 -5.36
CA TYR A 255 -2.30 15.92 -6.22
C TYR A 255 -2.66 14.70 -5.38
N LEU A 256 -3.59 13.91 -5.89
CA LEU A 256 -3.94 12.56 -5.41
C LEU A 256 -3.32 11.56 -6.37
N ILE A 257 -2.65 10.56 -5.83
CA ILE A 257 -2.05 9.45 -6.56
C ILE A 257 -2.78 8.17 -6.14
N ALA A 258 -3.10 7.31 -7.09
CA ALA A 258 -3.73 6.03 -6.82
C ALA A 258 -2.96 4.90 -7.51
N SER A 259 -2.71 3.81 -6.81
CA SER A 259 -2.24 2.57 -7.42
C SER A 259 -3.36 1.98 -8.28
N SER A 260 -3.07 1.75 -9.55
CA SER A 260 -3.87 1.00 -10.52
C SER A 260 -3.19 -0.35 -10.70
N GLN A 261 -3.40 -1.24 -9.71
CA GLN A 261 -2.65 -2.48 -9.57
C GLN A 261 -2.81 -3.38 -10.78
N GLY A 262 -4.03 -3.46 -11.33
CA GLY A 262 -4.34 -4.36 -12.44
C GLY A 262 -3.57 -4.13 -13.74
N ASP A 263 -2.88 -2.98 -13.87
CA ASP A 263 -1.98 -2.73 -15.01
C ASP A 263 -0.63 -2.09 -14.59
N ASN A 264 -0.24 -2.26 -13.33
CA ASN A 264 1.06 -1.88 -12.78
C ASN A 264 1.41 -0.40 -13.02
N SER A 265 0.45 0.50 -12.77
CA SER A 265 0.62 1.93 -12.98
C SER A 265 -0.01 2.76 -11.87
N TYR A 266 0.25 4.06 -11.89
CA TYR A 266 -0.23 5.00 -10.90
C TYR A 266 -0.96 6.14 -11.59
N ALA A 267 -2.24 6.35 -11.28
CA ALA A 267 -3.04 7.45 -11.79
C ALA A 267 -2.87 8.69 -10.92
N VAL A 268 -2.75 9.87 -11.54
CA VAL A 268 -2.58 11.15 -10.85
C VAL A 268 -3.74 12.08 -11.18
N PHE A 269 -4.31 12.67 -10.12
CA PHE A 269 -5.43 13.59 -10.19
C PHE A 269 -5.09 14.89 -9.47
N ARG A 270 -5.57 16.02 -9.98
CA ARG A 270 -5.43 17.33 -9.34
C ARG A 270 -6.56 17.56 -8.36
N LEU A 271 -6.22 17.93 -7.13
CA LEU A 271 -7.19 18.30 -6.10
C LEU A 271 -7.48 19.82 -6.11
N PRO A 272 -8.65 20.26 -5.64
CA PRO A 272 -9.73 19.46 -5.03
C PRO A 272 -10.72 18.85 -6.03
N GLY A 273 -10.62 19.12 -7.34
CA GLY A 273 -11.58 18.69 -8.35
C GLY A 273 -11.53 17.19 -8.69
N VAL A 274 -10.44 16.51 -8.33
CA VAL A 274 -10.09 15.15 -8.77
C VAL A 274 -9.99 15.10 -10.31
N ASP A 275 -9.39 16.15 -10.88
CA ASP A 275 -9.19 16.25 -12.33
C ASP A 275 -8.02 15.35 -12.76
N TYR A 276 -8.28 14.45 -13.69
CA TYR A 276 -7.25 13.53 -14.19
C TYR A 276 -6.10 14.29 -14.86
N VAL A 277 -4.86 13.96 -14.47
CA VAL A 277 -3.63 14.58 -14.98
C VAL A 277 -2.92 13.65 -15.95
N GLY A 278 -2.72 12.40 -15.56
CA GLY A 278 -1.98 11.41 -16.32
C GLY A 278 -1.69 10.18 -15.49
N ARG A 279 -0.89 9.28 -16.04
CA ARG A 279 -0.44 8.05 -15.40
C ARG A 279 1.06 7.89 -15.55
N PHE A 280 1.71 7.28 -14.57
CA PHE A 280 3.10 6.85 -14.67
C PHE A 280 3.24 5.40 -14.23
N ALA A 281 4.34 4.76 -14.61
CA ALA A 281 4.73 3.44 -14.14
C ALA A 281 6.20 3.44 -13.76
N VAL A 282 6.56 2.71 -12.71
CA VAL A 282 7.96 2.51 -12.33
C VAL A 282 8.53 1.38 -13.18
N ALA A 283 9.29 1.75 -14.20
CA ALA A 283 9.94 0.81 -15.10
C ALA A 283 11.30 0.35 -14.56
N ALA A 284 11.74 -0.82 -14.98
CA ALA A 284 13.07 -1.33 -14.65
C ALA A 284 14.17 -0.38 -15.15
N GLY A 285 15.20 -0.19 -14.32
CA GLY A 285 16.38 0.64 -14.60
C GLY A 285 17.59 0.11 -13.85
N ALA A 286 18.19 0.93 -12.99
CA ALA A 286 19.22 0.47 -12.04
C ALA A 286 18.64 -0.45 -10.96
N PHE A 287 17.35 -0.29 -10.68
CA PHE A 287 16.53 -1.11 -9.79
C PHE A 287 15.40 -1.76 -10.59
N GLY A 288 14.69 -2.74 -9.98
CA GLY A 288 13.55 -3.40 -10.60
C GLY A 288 12.39 -2.43 -10.92
N ALA A 289 11.43 -2.89 -11.70
CA ALA A 289 10.13 -2.25 -11.87
C ALA A 289 9.28 -2.43 -10.61
N THR A 290 8.09 -1.84 -10.59
CA THR A 290 7.03 -2.24 -9.64
C THR A 290 5.96 -3.03 -10.38
N SER A 291 5.39 -4.01 -9.70
CA SER A 291 4.21 -4.74 -10.15
C SER A 291 3.32 -5.09 -8.97
N GLU A 292 2.03 -5.30 -9.25
CA GLU A 292 1.04 -5.71 -8.24
C GLU A 292 1.14 -4.84 -6.95
N THR A 293 1.22 -3.52 -7.14
CA THR A 293 1.47 -2.58 -6.03
C THR A 293 0.23 -2.42 -5.17
N ASP A 294 0.32 -2.86 -3.92
CA ASP A 294 -0.68 -2.60 -2.87
C ASP A 294 -0.51 -1.16 -2.35
N GLY A 295 0.39 -0.92 -1.41
CA GLY A 295 0.57 0.37 -0.76
C GLY A 295 1.52 1.34 -1.45
N ILE A 296 1.21 2.62 -1.33
CA ILE A 296 2.04 3.74 -1.78
C ILE A 296 2.06 4.87 -0.74
N GLU A 297 3.14 5.62 -0.69
CA GLU A 297 3.21 6.88 0.06
C GLU A 297 3.90 7.96 -0.77
N ALA A 298 3.57 9.22 -0.53
CA ALA A 298 4.22 10.35 -1.19
C ALA A 298 4.40 11.53 -0.23
N VAL A 299 5.58 12.12 -0.23
CA VAL A 299 5.90 13.26 0.62
C VAL A 299 6.71 14.31 -0.15
N ALA A 300 6.23 15.56 -0.09
CA ALA A 300 6.96 16.70 -0.63
C ALA A 300 8.05 17.16 0.34
N GLY A 301 9.12 17.69 -0.17
CA GLY A 301 10.21 18.27 0.63
C GLY A 301 11.59 17.93 0.08
N ASN A 302 12.60 18.46 0.75
CA ASN A 302 13.99 18.16 0.40
C ASN A 302 14.56 17.14 1.39
N PHE A 303 14.78 15.93 0.91
CA PHE A 303 15.35 14.80 1.66
C PHE A 303 16.81 14.55 1.25
N GLY A 304 17.54 15.61 0.91
CA GLY A 304 18.92 15.57 0.46
C GLY A 304 19.10 15.35 -1.05
N PRO A 305 20.35 15.14 -1.49
CA PRO A 305 20.67 15.04 -2.92
C PRO A 305 19.95 13.86 -3.63
N ALA A 306 19.62 12.82 -2.89
CA ALA A 306 18.92 11.67 -3.44
C ALA A 306 17.45 12.00 -3.80
N PHE A 307 16.77 12.83 -2.98
CA PHE A 307 15.35 13.17 -3.12
C PHE A 307 15.13 14.68 -2.85
N PRO A 308 15.58 15.58 -3.75
CA PRO A 308 15.63 17.02 -3.49
C PRO A 308 14.26 17.71 -3.46
N ASP A 309 13.25 17.14 -4.15
CA ASP A 309 11.92 17.76 -4.31
C ASP A 309 10.78 16.80 -3.87
N GLY A 310 11.10 15.79 -3.09
CA GLY A 310 10.12 14.84 -2.59
C GLY A 310 10.40 13.40 -2.99
N LEU A 311 9.69 12.51 -2.33
CA LEU A 311 9.82 11.07 -2.42
C LEU A 311 8.45 10.45 -2.67
N PHE A 312 8.39 9.50 -3.58
CA PHE A 312 7.29 8.56 -3.79
C PHE A 312 7.79 7.15 -3.47
N LEU A 313 7.03 6.42 -2.68
CA LEU A 313 7.27 5.01 -2.35
C LEU A 313 6.18 4.16 -2.98
N ALA A 314 6.56 2.99 -3.46
CA ALA A 314 5.62 1.99 -3.95
C ALA A 314 6.07 0.60 -3.53
N GLN A 315 5.16 -0.20 -3.01
CA GLN A 315 5.36 -1.62 -2.80
C GLN A 315 5.60 -2.31 -4.16
N ASP A 316 6.50 -3.28 -4.19
CA ASP A 316 6.77 -4.11 -5.37
C ASP A 316 6.36 -5.56 -5.07
N GLY A 317 5.26 -5.99 -5.69
CA GLY A 317 4.67 -7.30 -5.49
C GLY A 317 5.45 -8.44 -6.11
N ASP A 318 6.34 -8.17 -7.09
CA ASP A 318 7.19 -9.19 -7.73
C ASP A 318 8.66 -8.77 -7.78
N ASN A 319 9.36 -8.93 -6.69
CA ASN A 319 10.81 -8.68 -6.58
C ASN A 319 11.65 -9.96 -6.73
N ALA A 320 11.12 -10.96 -7.44
CA ALA A 320 11.81 -12.25 -7.63
C ALA A 320 13.26 -12.08 -8.19
N PRO A 321 14.27 -12.88 -7.72
CA PRO A 321 14.13 -14.03 -6.80
C PRO A 321 14.12 -13.68 -5.30
N LEU A 322 14.17 -12.40 -4.95
CA LEU A 322 14.14 -11.93 -3.57
C LEU A 322 12.69 -11.83 -3.06
N ALA A 323 12.52 -11.66 -1.74
CA ALA A 323 11.23 -11.29 -1.18
C ALA A 323 10.83 -9.88 -1.64
N GLN A 324 9.55 -9.54 -1.50
CA GLN A 324 9.00 -8.24 -1.86
C GLN A 324 9.70 -7.09 -1.11
N ASN A 325 9.67 -5.90 -1.68
CA ASN A 325 10.31 -4.72 -1.14
C ASN A 325 9.53 -3.44 -1.52
N PHE A 326 10.14 -2.28 -1.31
CA PHE A 326 9.58 -0.97 -1.68
C PHE A 326 10.55 -0.23 -2.59
N LYS A 327 10.06 0.36 -3.67
CA LYS A 327 10.84 1.20 -4.58
C LYS A 327 10.72 2.67 -4.16
N LEU A 328 11.86 3.37 -4.19
CA LEU A 328 11.99 4.79 -3.88
C LEU A 328 12.15 5.57 -5.17
N VAL A 329 11.23 6.48 -5.45
CA VAL A 329 11.22 7.27 -6.69
C VAL A 329 11.27 8.76 -6.35
N ARG A 330 12.12 9.51 -7.03
CA ARG A 330 12.17 10.97 -6.92
C ARG A 330 10.89 11.58 -7.48
N TRP A 331 10.24 12.41 -6.67
CA TRP A 331 9.01 13.08 -7.12
C TRP A 331 9.26 14.03 -8.31
N ASP A 332 10.37 14.76 -8.35
CA ASP A 332 10.69 15.66 -9.46
C ASP A 332 10.75 14.94 -10.82
N ARG A 333 11.16 13.67 -10.85
CA ARG A 333 11.15 12.87 -12.08
C ARG A 333 9.72 12.50 -12.51
N ILE A 334 8.86 12.15 -11.58
CA ILE A 334 7.44 11.89 -11.83
C ILE A 334 6.77 13.17 -12.34
N ALA A 335 6.98 14.28 -11.64
CA ALA A 335 6.41 15.57 -12.02
C ALA A 335 6.87 16.02 -13.41
N ALA A 336 8.16 15.91 -13.72
CA ALA A 336 8.68 16.23 -15.04
C ALA A 336 8.10 15.34 -16.15
N ALA A 337 7.98 14.04 -15.91
CA ALA A 337 7.42 13.09 -16.85
C ALA A 337 5.93 13.37 -17.15
N LEU A 338 5.17 13.87 -16.15
CA LEU A 338 3.77 14.25 -16.28
C LEU A 338 3.57 15.71 -16.74
N GLY A 339 4.64 16.50 -16.86
CA GLY A 339 4.58 17.93 -17.26
C GLY A 339 4.00 18.86 -16.17
N LEU A 340 4.22 18.55 -14.88
CA LEU A 340 3.74 19.31 -13.72
C LEU A 340 4.69 20.45 -13.31
#